data_25f8a4f8a882ae4c81a41e096e74cc67
#
_entry.id   25f8a4f8a882ae4c81a41e096e74cc67
#
_cell.length_a   1.000
_cell.length_b   1.000
_cell.length_c   1.000
_cell.angle_alpha   90.00
_cell.angle_beta   90.00
_cell.angle_gamma   90.00
#
_symmetry.space_group_name_H-M   'P 1'
#
loop_
_entity.id
_entity.type
_entity.pdbx_description
1 polymer ?
#
loop_
_entity_poly.entity_id
_entity_poly.type
_entity_poly.pdbx_seq_one_letter_code
_entity_poly.pdbx_strand_id
1 'polypeptide(L)'
;FRINQLIDSVSQLVKTYCANSFVDYYSSNKVDTLNIDWDTHIIQLTESPVNTIVSVEERNSYGDAYVTLTTGNYEYFLDSATDSIMRTTSGSTYINWRRGPGAVRVTYKAGYATLPSDLRLAVFDLITYYLKDEHKERRSIAGASIQNQASSSQRNNVAFPDHIKRVLDLYKNF
;
A
#
# COMPACT_ATOMS: atom_id res chain seq x y z
N PHE A 1 -11.66 -9.55 24.51
CA PHE A 1 -10.66 -8.48 24.54
C PHE A 1 -9.36 -8.87 23.82
N ARG A 2 -8.76 -10.02 24.16
CA ARG A 2 -7.49 -10.50 23.61
C ARG A 2 -7.54 -10.86 22.11
N ILE A 3 -8.66 -11.41 21.63
CA ILE A 3 -8.83 -11.80 20.22
C ILE A 3 -8.93 -10.55 19.33
N ASN A 4 -9.66 -9.53 19.72
CA ASN A 4 -9.78 -8.30 18.95
C ASN A 4 -8.41 -7.60 18.80
N GLN A 5 -7.64 -7.53 19.90
CA GLN A 5 -6.28 -6.99 19.86
C GLN A 5 -5.36 -7.79 18.90
N LEU A 6 -5.52 -9.11 18.85
CA LEU A 6 -4.76 -9.95 17.93
C LEU A 6 -5.16 -9.67 16.46
N ILE A 7 -6.47 -9.56 16.19
CA ILE A 7 -6.97 -9.23 14.85
C ILE A 7 -6.43 -7.87 14.39
N ASP A 8 -6.49 -6.86 15.25
CA ASP A 8 -5.98 -5.52 14.94
C ASP A 8 -4.46 -5.54 14.67
N SER A 9 -3.72 -6.26 15.51
CA SER A 9 -2.26 -6.39 15.37
C SER A 9 -1.87 -7.10 14.08
N VAL A 10 -2.53 -8.20 13.74
CA VAL A 10 -2.28 -8.95 12.50
C VAL A 10 -2.68 -8.12 11.28
N SER A 11 -3.81 -7.43 11.34
CA SER A 11 -4.25 -6.56 10.26
C SER A 11 -3.24 -5.44 9.99
N GLN A 12 -2.75 -4.81 11.05
CA GLN A 12 -1.71 -3.77 10.92
C GLN A 12 -0.39 -4.35 10.40
N LEU A 13 -0.01 -5.54 10.84
CA LEU A 13 1.20 -6.22 10.37
C LEU A 13 1.15 -6.50 8.86
N VAL A 14 0.00 -6.96 8.36
CA VAL A 14 -0.21 -7.23 6.93
C VAL A 14 -0.16 -5.93 6.12
N LYS A 15 -0.82 -4.87 6.58
CA LYS A 15 -0.76 -3.54 5.94
C LYS A 15 0.68 -3.02 5.85
N THR A 16 1.43 -3.13 6.94
CA THR A 16 2.82 -2.69 7.00
C THR A 16 3.71 -3.53 6.07
N TYR A 17 3.52 -4.85 6.05
CA TYR A 17 4.29 -5.75 5.20
C TYR A 17 4.04 -5.51 3.71
N CYS A 18 2.79 -5.28 3.33
CA CYS A 18 2.40 -5.04 1.94
C CYS A 18 2.60 -3.57 1.51
N ALA A 19 2.90 -2.65 2.45
CA ALA A 19 2.89 -1.21 2.20
C ALA A 19 1.59 -0.73 1.52
N ASN A 20 0.46 -1.32 1.93
CA ASN A 20 -0.85 -1.11 1.31
C ASN A 20 -1.93 -1.08 2.41
N SER A 21 -2.80 -0.09 2.37
CA SER A 21 -3.89 0.09 3.35
C SER A 21 -5.16 -0.69 2.98
N PHE A 22 -5.20 -1.30 1.80
CA PHE A 22 -6.26 -2.16 1.26
C PHE A 22 -7.64 -1.52 1.18
N VAL A 23 -8.36 -1.38 2.29
CA VAL A 23 -9.74 -0.91 2.31
C VAL A 23 -9.90 0.51 2.86
N ASP A 24 -8.87 1.04 3.52
CA ASP A 24 -8.98 2.26 4.31
C ASP A 24 -9.31 3.50 3.45
N TYR A 25 -8.79 3.54 2.23
CA TYR A 25 -8.96 4.66 1.31
C TYR A 25 -9.94 4.39 0.17
N TYR A 26 -10.72 3.31 0.23
CA TYR A 26 -11.73 3.04 -0.77
C TYR A 26 -12.84 4.10 -0.76
N SER A 27 -13.32 4.48 0.42
CA SER A 27 -14.36 5.49 0.60
C SER A 27 -13.84 6.84 1.10
N SER A 28 -12.63 6.87 1.68
CA SER A 28 -11.98 8.08 2.19
C SER A 28 -10.85 8.54 1.27
N ASN A 29 -10.50 9.83 1.37
CA ASN A 29 -9.44 10.39 0.55
C ASN A 29 -8.06 10.11 1.16
N LYS A 30 -7.12 9.70 0.32
CA LYS A 30 -5.68 9.71 0.58
C LYS A 30 -5.08 10.97 -0.03
N VAL A 31 -4.13 11.57 0.66
CA VAL A 31 -3.37 12.71 0.14
C VAL A 31 -1.90 12.33 0.13
N ASP A 32 -1.32 12.31 -1.05
CA ASP A 32 0.12 12.16 -1.24
C ASP A 32 0.75 13.51 -1.62
N THR A 33 1.82 13.86 -0.91
CA THR A 33 2.64 15.04 -1.21
C THR A 33 4.00 14.56 -1.65
N LEU A 34 4.36 14.83 -2.90
CA LEU A 34 5.49 14.23 -3.58
C LEU A 34 6.60 15.26 -3.80
N ASN A 35 7.82 14.84 -3.50
CA ASN A 35 9.02 15.59 -3.83
C ASN A 35 9.50 15.19 -5.22
N ILE A 36 9.79 16.14 -6.07
CA ILE A 36 10.26 15.90 -7.43
C ILE A 36 11.70 16.44 -7.54
N ASP A 37 12.66 15.53 -7.55
CA ASP A 37 14.07 15.85 -7.52
C ASP A 37 14.73 15.89 -8.90
N TRP A 38 14.11 15.20 -9.88
CA TRP A 38 14.62 15.14 -11.27
C TRP A 38 13.51 15.42 -12.28
N ASP A 39 13.90 15.60 -13.52
CA ASP A 39 12.98 15.80 -14.63
C ASP A 39 12.21 14.51 -14.92
N THR A 40 10.95 14.47 -14.57
CA THR A 40 10.03 13.35 -14.82
C THR A 40 8.66 13.84 -15.18
N HIS A 41 8.00 13.11 -16.06
CA HIS A 41 6.58 13.33 -16.39
C HIS A 41 5.66 12.32 -15.69
N ILE A 42 6.24 11.32 -14.99
CA ILE A 42 5.51 10.24 -14.30
C ILE A 42 5.73 10.37 -12.80
N ILE A 43 4.65 10.23 -12.02
CA ILE A 43 4.70 10.05 -10.57
C ILE A 43 3.94 8.79 -10.19
N GLN A 44 4.46 8.07 -9.21
CA GLN A 44 3.84 6.88 -8.64
C GLN A 44 3.07 7.24 -7.38
N LEU A 45 1.85 6.72 -7.24
CA LEU A 45 1.05 6.87 -6.03
C LEU A 45 1.39 5.78 -5.02
N THR A 46 1.18 6.06 -3.73
CA THR A 46 1.60 5.15 -2.64
C THR A 46 0.59 4.05 -2.35
N GLU A 47 -0.67 4.23 -2.71
CA GLU A 47 -1.73 3.23 -2.50
C GLU A 47 -2.24 2.66 -3.83
N SER A 48 -2.56 1.38 -3.84
CA SER A 48 -2.98 0.63 -5.04
C SER A 48 -4.11 -0.36 -4.67
N PRO A 49 -5.03 -0.65 -5.59
CA PRO A 49 -5.27 0.00 -6.88
C PRO A 49 -5.90 1.39 -6.73
N VAL A 50 -5.57 2.30 -7.64
CA VAL A 50 -6.16 3.65 -7.65
C VAL A 50 -7.54 3.62 -8.31
N ASN A 51 -8.57 4.09 -7.59
CA ASN A 51 -9.96 4.07 -8.06
C ASN A 51 -10.38 5.39 -8.69
N THR A 52 -10.07 6.49 -8.02
CA THR A 52 -10.54 7.83 -8.44
C THR A 52 -9.54 8.89 -8.01
N ILE A 53 -9.18 9.76 -8.93
CA ILE A 53 -8.45 10.99 -8.62
C ILE A 53 -9.46 12.07 -8.25
N VAL A 54 -9.28 12.67 -7.09
CA VAL A 54 -10.13 13.80 -6.61
C VAL A 54 -9.52 15.13 -7.06
N SER A 55 -8.22 15.33 -6.83
CA SER A 55 -7.48 16.51 -7.30
C SER A 55 -6.03 16.22 -7.51
N VAL A 56 -5.43 16.87 -8.48
CA VAL A 56 -3.98 16.91 -8.71
C VAL A 56 -3.58 18.38 -8.71
N GLU A 57 -2.58 18.69 -7.93
CA GLU A 57 -2.12 20.06 -7.72
C GLU A 57 -0.61 20.14 -7.80
N GLU A 58 -0.10 21.21 -8.38
CA GLU A 58 1.34 21.46 -8.40
C GLU A 58 1.67 22.88 -7.91
N ARG A 59 2.91 23.11 -7.46
CA ARG A 59 3.42 24.43 -7.11
C ARG A 59 4.83 24.63 -7.62
N ASN A 60 5.20 25.89 -7.86
CA ASN A 60 6.53 26.22 -8.39
C ASN A 60 7.62 26.21 -7.31
N SER A 61 7.28 26.60 -6.10
CA SER A 61 8.21 26.69 -4.97
C SER A 61 7.52 26.24 -3.67
N TYR A 62 8.29 25.85 -2.68
CA TYR A 62 7.78 25.38 -1.38
C TYR A 62 6.85 26.39 -0.69
N GLY A 63 7.10 27.68 -0.85
CA GLY A 63 6.30 28.76 -0.25
C GLY A 63 5.05 29.16 -1.06
N ASP A 64 4.92 28.65 -2.29
CA ASP A 64 3.82 29.04 -3.18
C ASP A 64 2.53 28.25 -2.88
N ALA A 65 1.42 28.87 -3.24
CA ALA A 65 0.13 28.18 -3.26
C ALA A 65 0.09 27.10 -4.34
N TYR A 66 -0.65 26.02 -4.05
CA TYR A 66 -0.89 24.98 -5.04
C TYR A 66 -1.86 25.45 -6.12
N VAL A 67 -1.59 25.08 -7.35
CA VAL A 67 -2.44 25.29 -8.52
C VAL A 67 -3.03 23.95 -8.92
N THR A 68 -4.36 23.89 -8.98
CA THR A 68 -5.08 22.68 -9.36
C THR A 68 -4.99 22.44 -10.86
N LEU A 69 -4.60 21.25 -11.25
CA LEU A 69 -4.61 20.77 -12.63
C LEU A 69 -6.01 20.23 -12.99
N THR A 70 -6.41 20.41 -14.21
CA THR A 70 -7.77 20.02 -14.66
C THR A 70 -7.72 18.90 -15.69
N THR A 71 -8.59 17.91 -15.52
CA THR A 71 -8.78 16.84 -16.51
C THR A 71 -9.43 17.39 -17.79
N GLY A 72 -10.25 18.42 -17.69
CA GLY A 72 -10.90 19.06 -18.85
C GLY A 72 -9.89 19.67 -19.84
N ASN A 73 -8.74 20.11 -19.36
CA ASN A 73 -7.63 20.60 -20.19
C ASN A 73 -6.59 19.51 -20.52
N TYR A 74 -6.85 18.27 -20.13
CA TYR A 74 -5.91 17.15 -20.32
C TYR A 74 -4.52 17.45 -19.77
N GLU A 75 -4.44 18.05 -18.58
CA GLU A 75 -3.17 18.43 -17.96
C GLU A 75 -2.48 17.26 -17.28
N TYR A 76 -3.22 16.21 -16.97
CA TYR A 76 -2.69 14.95 -16.46
C TYR A 76 -3.52 13.76 -16.94
N PHE A 77 -2.89 12.58 -16.88
CA PHE A 77 -3.49 11.30 -17.23
C PHE A 77 -3.21 10.28 -16.14
N LEU A 78 -4.24 9.56 -15.69
CA LEU A 78 -4.10 8.41 -14.78
C LEU A 78 -3.90 7.14 -15.62
N ASP A 79 -2.76 6.49 -15.46
CA ASP A 79 -2.56 5.11 -15.91
C ASP A 79 -2.98 4.15 -14.81
N SER A 80 -4.18 3.60 -14.92
CA SER A 80 -4.73 2.67 -13.95
C SER A 80 -4.04 1.28 -13.94
N ALA A 81 -3.25 0.98 -14.96
CA ALA A 81 -2.50 -0.28 -15.02
C ALA A 81 -1.27 -0.25 -14.12
N THR A 82 -0.68 0.92 -13.95
CA THR A 82 0.53 1.13 -13.15
C THR A 82 0.30 1.99 -11.91
N ASP A 83 -0.93 2.47 -11.69
CA ASP A 83 -1.29 3.39 -10.60
C ASP A 83 -0.41 4.66 -10.57
N SER A 84 -0.07 5.14 -11.77
CA SER A 84 0.79 6.30 -11.96
C SER A 84 0.04 7.45 -12.62
N ILE A 85 0.49 8.68 -12.36
CA ILE A 85 -0.05 9.88 -13.00
C ILE A 85 1.02 10.47 -13.91
N MET A 86 0.63 10.70 -15.15
CA MET A 86 1.48 11.32 -16.16
C MET A 86 1.08 12.78 -16.35
N ARG A 87 2.06 13.66 -16.38
CA ARG A 87 1.86 15.09 -16.67
C ARG A 87 1.83 15.33 -18.17
N THR A 88 0.78 15.97 -18.65
CA THR A 88 0.60 16.23 -20.08
C THR A 88 0.25 17.70 -20.32
N THR A 89 0.41 18.14 -21.56
CA THR A 89 -0.10 19.43 -22.03
C THR A 89 -1.12 19.17 -23.13
N SER A 90 -2.37 19.61 -22.89
CA SER A 90 -3.48 19.45 -23.85
C SER A 90 -3.68 18.00 -24.36
N GLY A 91 -3.28 16.99 -23.56
CA GLY A 91 -3.43 15.56 -23.88
C GLY A 91 -2.54 15.03 -25.00
N SER A 92 -1.64 15.82 -25.57
CA SER A 92 -0.84 15.43 -26.74
C SER A 92 0.64 15.25 -26.46
N THR A 93 1.17 15.89 -25.43
CA THR A 93 2.61 15.90 -25.16
C THR A 93 2.87 15.76 -23.67
N TYR A 94 3.83 14.89 -23.32
CA TYR A 94 4.31 14.81 -21.94
C TYR A 94 5.16 16.03 -21.61
N ILE A 95 4.93 16.58 -20.42
CA ILE A 95 5.78 17.62 -19.84
C ILE A 95 6.23 17.20 -18.46
N ASN A 96 7.34 17.74 -17.99
CA ASN A 96 7.83 17.40 -16.67
C ASN A 96 6.99 18.05 -15.57
N TRP A 97 6.83 17.33 -14.47
CA TRP A 97 6.30 17.88 -13.23
C TRP A 97 7.20 19.01 -12.71
N ARG A 98 6.63 19.94 -11.96
CA ARG A 98 7.41 20.97 -11.27
C ARG A 98 8.36 20.31 -10.27
N ARG A 99 9.60 20.80 -10.23
CA ARG A 99 10.65 20.29 -9.33
C ARG A 99 10.58 20.99 -7.99
N GLY A 100 10.92 20.26 -6.93
CA GLY A 100 11.06 20.80 -5.60
C GLY A 100 10.42 19.95 -4.50
N PRO A 101 10.61 20.33 -3.24
CA PRO A 101 10.01 19.65 -2.11
C PRO A 101 8.50 19.90 -2.07
N GLY A 102 7.72 18.81 -1.97
CA GLY A 102 6.28 18.87 -2.00
C GLY A 102 5.70 19.55 -3.24
N ALA A 103 6.37 19.41 -4.39
CA ALA A 103 5.98 20.10 -5.62
C ALA A 103 4.64 19.65 -6.16
N VAL A 104 4.26 18.39 -5.91
CA VAL A 104 2.99 17.81 -6.39
C VAL A 104 2.20 17.27 -5.20
N ARG A 105 0.91 17.57 -5.18
CA ARG A 105 -0.04 17.03 -4.21
C ARG A 105 -1.18 16.35 -4.94
N VAL A 106 -1.44 15.08 -4.62
CA VAL A 106 -2.52 14.30 -5.22
C VAL A 106 -3.48 13.86 -4.12
N THR A 107 -4.75 14.15 -4.31
CA THR A 107 -5.84 13.63 -3.48
C THR A 107 -6.61 12.59 -4.28
N TYR A 108 -6.74 11.39 -3.75
CA TYR A 108 -7.32 10.27 -4.50
C TYR A 108 -7.95 9.24 -3.57
N LYS A 109 -8.69 8.31 -4.15
CA LYS A 109 -9.23 7.13 -3.49
C LYS A 109 -8.58 5.88 -4.08
N ALA A 110 -8.24 4.93 -3.23
CA ALA A 110 -7.57 3.70 -3.62
C ALA A 110 -8.01 2.51 -2.77
N GLY A 111 -7.72 1.31 -3.26
CA GLY A 111 -7.97 0.08 -2.55
C GLY A 111 -9.24 -0.64 -2.98
N TYR A 112 -9.69 -1.54 -2.14
CA TYR A 112 -10.77 -2.47 -2.41
C TYR A 112 -12.01 -2.16 -1.57
N ALA A 113 -13.21 -2.33 -2.15
CA ALA A 113 -14.47 -2.26 -1.40
C ALA A 113 -14.54 -3.36 -0.33
N THR A 114 -14.04 -4.55 -0.69
CA THR A 114 -13.87 -5.71 0.20
C THR A 114 -12.55 -6.36 -0.12
N LEU A 115 -11.89 -6.91 0.89
CA LEU A 115 -10.63 -7.63 0.67
C LEU A 115 -10.81 -8.75 -0.35
N PRO A 116 -9.87 -8.93 -1.30
CA PRO A 116 -9.81 -10.10 -2.17
C PRO A 116 -9.85 -11.40 -1.36
N SER A 117 -10.51 -12.43 -1.90
CA SER A 117 -10.81 -13.66 -1.15
C SER A 117 -9.54 -14.43 -0.75
N ASP A 118 -8.53 -14.46 -1.58
CA ASP A 118 -7.23 -15.07 -1.32
C ASP A 118 -6.45 -14.33 -0.22
N LEU A 119 -6.44 -13.00 -0.26
CA LEU A 119 -5.84 -12.17 0.79
C LEU A 119 -6.59 -12.35 2.12
N ARG A 120 -7.93 -12.37 2.08
CA ARG A 120 -8.75 -12.59 3.28
C ARG A 120 -8.47 -13.96 3.90
N LEU A 121 -8.34 -15.01 3.09
CA LEU A 121 -7.97 -16.35 3.56
C LEU A 121 -6.57 -16.32 4.21
N ALA A 122 -5.59 -15.72 3.56
CA ALA A 122 -4.24 -15.59 4.12
C ALA A 122 -4.21 -14.85 5.46
N VAL A 123 -5.03 -13.81 5.62
CA VAL A 123 -5.15 -13.08 6.90
C VAL A 123 -5.79 -13.96 7.98
N PHE A 124 -6.84 -14.73 7.67
CA PHE A 124 -7.45 -15.66 8.61
C PHE A 124 -6.48 -16.77 9.04
N ASP A 125 -5.72 -17.33 8.10
CA ASP A 125 -4.69 -18.33 8.40
C ASP A 125 -3.59 -17.73 9.29
N LEU A 126 -3.21 -16.49 9.06
CA LEU A 126 -2.23 -15.80 9.87
C LEU A 126 -2.74 -15.52 11.29
N ILE A 127 -4.00 -15.11 11.44
CA ILE A 127 -4.63 -14.94 12.76
C ILE A 127 -4.65 -16.27 13.51
N THR A 128 -5.02 -17.35 12.83
CA THR A 128 -5.04 -18.71 13.41
C THR A 128 -3.65 -19.16 13.83
N TYR A 129 -2.65 -18.91 13.00
CA TYR A 129 -1.24 -19.20 13.27
C TYR A 129 -0.74 -18.53 14.57
N TYR A 130 -1.05 -17.23 14.74
CA TYR A 130 -0.69 -16.52 15.96
C TYR A 130 -1.55 -16.92 17.16
N LEU A 131 -2.83 -17.23 16.95
CA LEU A 131 -3.75 -17.64 18.00
C LEU A 131 -3.35 -18.99 18.61
N LYS A 132 -2.90 -19.92 17.78
CA LYS A 132 -2.41 -21.24 18.21
C LYS A 132 -0.98 -21.23 18.72
N ASP A 133 -0.31 -20.08 18.74
CA ASP A 133 1.12 -19.95 19.07
C ASP A 133 2.05 -20.80 18.18
N GLU A 134 1.67 -21.08 16.95
CA GLU A 134 2.45 -21.88 15.99
C GLU A 134 3.76 -21.19 15.56
N HIS A 135 3.88 -19.88 15.83
CA HIS A 135 5.11 -19.11 15.65
C HIS A 135 6.21 -19.48 16.66
N LYS A 136 5.87 -20.24 17.72
CA LYS A 136 6.85 -20.74 18.69
C LYS A 136 7.39 -22.08 18.22
N GLU A 137 8.71 -22.19 18.07
CA GLU A 137 9.37 -23.37 17.55
C GLU A 137 9.15 -24.62 18.41
N ARG A 138 8.89 -24.47 19.71
CA ARG A 138 8.75 -25.59 20.62
C ARG A 138 7.68 -25.33 21.69
N ARG A 139 6.74 -26.26 21.82
CA ARG A 139 5.75 -26.27 22.91
C ARG A 139 5.87 -27.60 23.66
N SER A 140 5.98 -27.54 24.98
CA SER A 140 5.94 -28.71 25.84
C SER A 140 4.70 -28.62 26.72
N ILE A 141 3.83 -29.62 26.66
CA ILE A 141 2.62 -29.74 27.49
C ILE A 141 2.63 -31.15 28.08
N ALA A 142 2.71 -31.24 29.43
CA ALA A 142 2.57 -32.50 30.19
C ALA A 142 3.37 -33.68 29.63
N GLY A 143 4.63 -33.47 29.28
CA GLY A 143 5.51 -34.53 28.78
C GLY A 143 5.44 -34.82 27.27
N ALA A 144 4.49 -34.23 26.57
CA ALA A 144 4.47 -34.24 25.12
C ALA A 144 5.09 -32.93 24.53
N SER A 145 5.96 -33.06 23.55
CA SER A 145 6.54 -31.91 22.85
C SER A 145 5.97 -31.81 21.44
N ILE A 146 5.46 -30.64 21.09
CA ILE A 146 5.07 -30.32 19.72
C ILE A 146 6.16 -29.43 19.16
N GLN A 147 6.75 -29.84 18.04
CA GLN A 147 7.72 -29.06 17.30
C GLN A 147 7.02 -28.50 16.05
N ASN A 148 6.88 -27.20 15.97
CA ASN A 148 6.35 -26.53 14.80
C ASN A 148 7.47 -26.41 13.75
N GLN A 149 7.08 -26.44 12.47
CA GLN A 149 8.02 -26.27 11.39
C GLN A 149 8.63 -24.85 11.47
N ALA A 150 9.96 -24.78 11.58
CA ALA A 150 10.66 -23.52 11.59
C ALA A 150 10.39 -22.77 10.28
N SER A 151 9.94 -21.53 10.37
CA SER A 151 9.92 -20.66 9.20
C SER A 151 11.36 -20.48 8.72
N SER A 152 11.62 -20.71 7.44
CA SER A 152 12.96 -20.55 6.86
C SER A 152 13.45 -19.13 7.12
N SER A 153 14.35 -19.01 8.09
CA SER A 153 14.83 -17.72 8.58
C SER A 153 15.94 -17.20 7.69
N GLN A 154 15.70 -16.19 6.93
CA GLN A 154 16.74 -15.30 6.47
C GLN A 154 16.38 -13.83 6.75
N ARG A 155 17.10 -13.29 7.72
CA ARG A 155 17.51 -11.89 7.93
C ARG A 155 16.55 -10.76 7.51
N ASN A 156 15.30 -10.78 7.87
CA ASN A 156 14.39 -9.64 8.09
C ASN A 156 13.04 -10.23 8.51
N ASN A 157 13.01 -10.73 9.74
CA ASN A 157 11.98 -11.65 10.19
C ASN A 157 10.72 -10.96 10.65
N VAL A 158 9.79 -10.84 9.72
CA VAL A 158 8.40 -11.07 10.10
C VAL A 158 8.16 -12.59 9.92
N ALA A 159 7.84 -13.31 10.99
CA ALA A 159 7.60 -14.75 10.94
C ALA A 159 6.26 -15.05 10.30
N PHE A 160 6.21 -15.05 8.96
CA PHE A 160 5.08 -15.55 8.20
C PHE A 160 5.37 -16.97 7.69
N PRO A 161 4.42 -17.90 7.76
CA PRO A 161 4.48 -19.14 7.01
C PRO A 161 4.66 -18.87 5.52
N ASP A 162 5.47 -19.66 4.82
CA ASP A 162 5.83 -19.42 3.42
C ASP A 162 4.63 -19.31 2.48
N HIS A 163 3.59 -20.10 2.70
CA HIS A 163 2.37 -20.05 1.88
C HIS A 163 1.60 -18.73 2.06
N ILE A 164 1.55 -18.19 3.28
CA ILE A 164 0.94 -16.88 3.55
C ILE A 164 1.78 -15.76 2.94
N LYS A 165 3.09 -15.83 3.12
CA LYS A 165 4.03 -14.86 2.57
C LYS A 165 3.90 -14.74 1.05
N ARG A 166 3.77 -15.85 0.32
CA ARG A 166 3.58 -15.86 -1.14
C ARG A 166 2.32 -15.11 -1.57
N VAL A 167 1.21 -15.25 -0.83
CA VAL A 167 -0.02 -14.51 -1.12
C VAL A 167 0.17 -13.02 -0.82
N LEU A 168 0.76 -12.66 0.32
CA LEU A 168 1.00 -11.26 0.68
C LEU A 168 1.95 -10.56 -0.31
N ASP A 169 2.94 -11.26 -0.85
CA ASP A 169 3.88 -10.71 -1.83
C ASP A 169 3.20 -10.30 -3.15
N LEU A 170 2.05 -10.90 -3.50
CA LEU A 170 1.25 -10.50 -4.66
C LEU A 170 0.59 -9.12 -4.50
N TYR A 171 0.41 -8.67 -3.26
CA TYR A 171 -0.26 -7.41 -2.90
C TYR A 171 0.70 -6.34 -2.39
N LYS A 172 1.99 -6.57 -2.52
CA LYS A 172 3.01 -5.62 -2.10
C LYS A 172 3.06 -4.42 -3.05
N ASN A 173 3.02 -3.22 -2.48
CA ASN A 173 3.39 -2.00 -3.19
C ASN A 173 4.91 -1.79 -3.09
N PHE A 174 5.52 -1.30 -4.16
CA PHE A 174 6.96 -1.04 -4.25
C PHE A 174 7.24 0.45 -4.32
#